data_09b0373847bee44d3bf59981ea7fcd70
#
_entry.id   09b0373847bee44d3bf59981ea7fcd70
#
_cell.length_a   1.000
_cell.length_b   1.000
_cell.length_c   1.000
_cell.angle_alpha   90.00
_cell.angle_beta   90.00
_cell.angle_gamma   90.00
#
_symmetry.space_group_name_H-M   'P 1'
#
loop_
_entity.id
_entity.type
_entity.pdbx_description
1 polymer ?
#
loop_
_entity_poly.entity_id
_entity_poly.type
_entity_poly.pdbx_seq_one_letter_code
_entity_poly.pdbx_strand_id
1 'polypeptide(L)'
;MWNVASMFPDEGDFLNSPATAGPLATDEAFETFNAETYTGMAYVTGAINEENITNKDAKKKKSIYQWDTMYKIIRKANIILSRMDEVTDMSNLEKPDIWAYTYFMRAYAYYHLIMDFGPVILVGDQVYPSNEQPEAYANVRATYDESVDYACEQFELAAQYLPETQPNSSFGRPTKGAAYALIARLRLIQASPLYNGRGQTYFGNWKRSSDGVFYISQQYDDRKWAVAAAACERVMDMGRYELHTVPADKDSFVPPTNENQAFPNGVGGIDPLKSYSYMFNGETDGRKNKEFIWGRTTGNLCIRESFPHSMDGYNGMGVTQKMVNMFYMNDGTDNYPEDAKPYKEDGTYDNTNFSTEDETFSEYVLKSGVFNMYRNREMRFYANIGFSGRFWKARSYSGSDAKKEQMIKYDNSSVTDGKHSSSGNVNNYPATGYVITKYVHDDDAFSSPGGILMEKFFPIIRYAEILLAYSEALNNLQGSYSIELKGSNGETKVYEESRDIYKIKQAFNPIRYRVGLPGVKDDELASVDGFNKILQRERAIEFLYENQRYYDVRRWGIYEESEKEAIQGMDLSKDEMSGYFYPVVVDHPWIRHRAVSYTHLRAHETDQYL
;
A
#
# COMPACT_ATOMS: atom_id res chain seq x y z
N MET A 1 7.97 11.75 -25.64
CA MET A 1 6.99 11.45 -24.59
C MET A 1 7.33 10.18 -23.82
N TRP A 2 7.38 8.98 -24.44
CA TRP A 2 7.59 7.71 -23.70
C TRP A 2 8.93 7.64 -22.95
N ASN A 3 10.02 8.24 -23.47
CA ASN A 3 11.28 8.39 -22.73
C ASN A 3 11.15 9.23 -21.46
N VAL A 4 10.11 10.05 -21.32
CA VAL A 4 9.81 10.78 -20.10
C VAL A 4 9.06 9.88 -19.14
N ALA A 5 8.09 9.12 -19.63
CA ALA A 5 7.33 8.14 -18.82
C ALA A 5 8.24 7.09 -18.18
N SER A 6 9.29 6.62 -18.89
CA SER A 6 10.25 5.65 -18.36
C SER A 6 11.17 6.19 -17.25
N MET A 7 11.09 7.48 -16.92
CA MET A 7 11.85 8.07 -15.80
C MET A 7 11.14 7.90 -14.45
N PHE A 8 9.84 7.58 -14.45
CA PHE A 8 9.14 7.31 -13.20
C PHE A 8 9.65 6.00 -12.58
N PRO A 9 9.82 5.98 -11.27
CA PRO A 9 10.23 4.77 -10.56
C PRO A 9 9.14 3.69 -10.58
N ASP A 10 9.51 2.45 -10.27
CA ASP A 10 8.58 1.33 -10.17
C ASP A 10 8.01 1.23 -8.76
N GLU A 11 6.74 1.54 -8.58
CA GLU A 11 6.05 1.48 -7.27
C GLU A 11 5.90 0.05 -6.75
N GLY A 12 5.95 -0.94 -7.63
CA GLY A 12 5.86 -2.36 -7.27
C GLY A 12 7.22 -3.02 -6.98
N ASP A 13 8.35 -2.32 -7.14
CA ASP A 13 9.67 -2.84 -6.74
C ASP A 13 9.97 -2.40 -5.30
N PHE A 14 9.53 -3.16 -4.32
CA PHE A 14 9.68 -2.86 -2.89
C PHE A 14 11.13 -2.85 -2.40
N LEU A 15 12.04 -3.47 -3.13
CA LEU A 15 13.42 -3.64 -2.71
C LEU A 15 14.35 -2.56 -3.26
N ASN A 16 14.10 -2.13 -4.49
CA ASN A 16 15.09 -1.34 -5.23
C ASN A 16 14.59 0.00 -5.72
N SER A 17 13.27 0.19 -5.78
CA SER A 17 12.71 1.41 -6.32
C SER A 17 12.81 2.57 -5.32
N PRO A 18 13.15 3.77 -5.81
CA PRO A 18 13.04 4.98 -5.02
C PRO A 18 11.63 5.58 -4.99
N ALA A 19 10.61 4.87 -5.50
CA ALA A 19 9.23 5.37 -5.54
C ALA A 19 8.65 5.65 -4.17
N THR A 20 9.06 4.86 -3.18
CA THR A 20 8.56 4.93 -1.80
C THR A 20 9.53 4.20 -0.87
N ALA A 21 9.50 4.56 0.40
CA ALA A 21 10.18 3.78 1.44
C ALA A 21 9.54 2.40 1.65
N GLY A 22 8.31 2.21 1.16
CA GLY A 22 7.60 0.94 1.14
C GLY A 22 7.21 0.41 2.51
N PRO A 23 6.75 -0.86 2.54
CA PRO A 23 6.30 -1.51 3.77
C PRO A 23 7.41 -1.63 4.82
N LEU A 24 8.67 -1.77 4.40
CA LEU A 24 9.82 -1.92 5.30
C LEU A 24 10.12 -0.68 6.14
N ALA A 25 9.61 0.49 5.76
CA ALA A 25 9.73 1.72 6.52
C ALA A 25 8.53 1.98 7.44
N THR A 26 7.75 0.95 7.77
CA THR A 26 6.54 1.03 8.58
C THR A 26 6.46 -0.11 9.59
N ASP A 27 5.41 -0.10 10.43
CA ASP A 27 5.09 -1.19 11.34
C ASP A 27 4.52 -2.45 10.66
N GLU A 28 4.38 -2.46 9.30
CA GLU A 28 3.90 -3.61 8.56
C GLU A 28 4.94 -4.73 8.46
N ALA A 29 6.19 -4.38 8.20
CA ALA A 29 7.16 -5.32 7.70
C ALA A 29 8.56 -5.17 8.32
N PHE A 30 9.31 -6.26 8.22
CA PHE A 30 10.73 -6.30 8.57
C PHE A 30 11.44 -7.31 7.66
N GLU A 31 12.69 -7.03 7.28
CA GLU A 31 13.47 -7.95 6.46
C GLU A 31 14.79 -8.33 7.15
N THR A 32 15.31 -9.51 6.81
CA THR A 32 16.54 -10.07 7.41
C THR A 32 17.81 -9.78 6.64
N PHE A 33 17.68 -9.20 5.45
CA PHE A 33 18.79 -8.94 4.55
C PHE A 33 19.64 -7.74 4.98
N ASN A 34 20.66 -7.41 4.21
CA ASN A 34 21.53 -6.28 4.52
C ASN A 34 20.78 -4.94 4.32
N ALA A 35 20.64 -4.16 5.41
CA ALA A 35 19.98 -2.86 5.43
C ALA A 35 20.48 -1.86 4.39
N GLU A 36 21.74 -1.97 3.95
CA GLU A 36 22.28 -1.08 2.91
C GLU A 36 21.77 -1.43 1.50
N THR A 37 21.12 -2.58 1.35
CA THR A 37 20.69 -3.09 0.04
C THR A 37 19.27 -2.64 -0.31
N TYR A 38 18.39 -2.47 0.69
CA TYR A 38 16.97 -2.23 0.47
C TYR A 38 16.53 -0.85 0.98
N THR A 39 15.75 -0.12 0.18
CA THR A 39 15.41 1.28 0.41
C THR A 39 14.74 1.52 1.76
N GLY A 40 13.69 0.76 2.09
CA GLY A 40 12.93 0.94 3.33
C GLY A 40 13.79 0.73 4.58
N MET A 41 14.64 -0.29 4.58
CA MET A 41 15.54 -0.57 5.70
C MET A 41 16.61 0.50 5.88
N ALA A 42 17.08 1.10 4.81
CA ALA A 42 18.04 2.21 4.90
C ALA A 42 17.48 3.41 5.68
N TYR A 43 16.15 3.63 5.62
CA TYR A 43 15.47 4.65 6.41
C TYR A 43 15.36 4.25 7.89
N VAL A 44 14.84 3.07 8.18
CA VAL A 44 14.59 2.65 9.58
C VAL A 44 15.87 2.38 10.36
N THR A 45 16.98 2.08 9.67
CA THR A 45 18.29 1.90 10.30
C THR A 45 19.08 3.20 10.44
N GLY A 46 18.56 4.33 9.90
CA GLY A 46 19.28 5.60 9.87
C GLY A 46 20.47 5.64 8.90
N ALA A 47 20.61 4.62 8.03
CA ALA A 47 21.62 4.62 6.97
C ALA A 47 21.38 5.74 5.95
N ILE A 48 20.11 6.12 5.76
CA ILE A 48 19.68 7.35 5.08
C ILE A 48 19.14 8.29 6.15
N ASN A 49 19.64 9.49 6.19
CA ASN A 49 19.29 10.54 7.13
C ASN A 49 19.34 11.92 6.46
N GLU A 50 19.04 12.97 7.21
CA GLU A 50 18.99 14.35 6.74
C GLU A 50 20.28 14.80 6.03
N GLU A 51 21.45 14.36 6.51
CA GLU A 51 22.74 14.77 5.95
C GLU A 51 23.07 14.10 4.61
N ASN A 52 22.53 12.91 4.37
CA ASN A 52 22.92 12.09 3.23
C ASN A 52 21.79 11.71 2.27
N ILE A 53 20.57 12.18 2.51
CA ILE A 53 19.39 11.84 1.70
C ILE A 53 19.55 12.20 0.21
N THR A 54 20.30 13.25 -0.07
CA THR A 54 20.62 13.72 -1.44
C THR A 54 21.82 13.02 -2.04
N ASN A 55 22.55 12.22 -1.27
CA ASN A 55 23.80 11.62 -1.72
C ASN A 55 23.53 10.54 -2.77
N LYS A 56 23.95 10.86 -4.01
CA LYS A 56 23.81 10.00 -5.20
C LYS A 56 24.83 8.86 -5.27
N ASP A 57 25.60 8.62 -4.21
CA ASP A 57 26.55 7.51 -4.18
C ASP A 57 25.77 6.18 -4.05
N ALA A 58 25.04 5.93 -5.13
CA ALA A 58 23.96 4.97 -5.30
C ALA A 58 24.41 3.51 -5.26
N LYS A 59 25.68 3.23 -5.00
CA LYS A 59 26.15 1.84 -4.93
C LYS A 59 25.91 1.16 -3.59
N LYS A 60 25.59 1.94 -2.54
CA LYS A 60 25.45 1.40 -1.19
C LYS A 60 24.19 1.83 -0.43
N LYS A 61 23.52 2.92 -0.83
CA LYS A 61 22.36 3.46 -0.08
C LYS A 61 21.28 3.89 -1.05
N LYS A 62 20.15 3.22 -1.07
CA LYS A 62 19.01 3.55 -1.92
C LYS A 62 18.15 4.57 -1.21
N SER A 63 18.03 5.76 -1.78
CA SER A 63 17.23 6.86 -1.27
C SER A 63 15.95 7.03 -2.06
N ILE A 64 14.86 7.37 -1.40
CA ILE A 64 13.61 7.82 -2.03
C ILE A 64 13.70 9.26 -2.55
N TYR A 65 14.86 9.87 -2.50
CA TYR A 65 15.06 11.24 -2.98
C TYR A 65 14.85 11.34 -4.49
N GLN A 66 13.68 11.82 -4.89
CA GLN A 66 13.27 11.93 -6.29
C GLN A 66 13.16 13.38 -6.78
N TRP A 67 13.52 14.36 -5.96
CA TRP A 67 13.40 15.80 -6.29
C TRP A 67 13.92 16.14 -7.69
N ASP A 68 15.18 15.85 -7.95
CA ASP A 68 15.82 16.14 -9.24
C ASP A 68 15.14 15.43 -10.41
N THR A 69 14.74 14.17 -10.21
CA THR A 69 14.13 13.37 -11.27
C THR A 69 12.76 13.91 -11.64
N MET A 70 11.94 14.25 -10.66
CA MET A 70 10.61 14.79 -10.89
C MET A 70 10.66 16.16 -11.56
N TYR A 71 11.55 17.07 -11.14
CA TYR A 71 11.72 18.35 -11.84
C TYR A 71 12.28 18.21 -13.26
N LYS A 72 13.12 17.19 -13.52
CA LYS A 72 13.52 16.85 -14.90
C LYS A 72 12.33 16.38 -15.75
N ILE A 73 11.41 15.59 -15.18
CA ILE A 73 10.18 15.18 -15.85
C ILE A 73 9.31 16.40 -16.14
N ILE A 74 9.08 17.27 -15.15
CA ILE A 74 8.29 18.51 -15.30
C ILE A 74 8.88 19.38 -16.41
N ARG A 75 10.20 19.63 -16.39
CA ARG A 75 10.88 20.40 -17.46
C ARG A 75 10.69 19.78 -18.84
N LYS A 76 10.84 18.46 -18.96
CA LYS A 76 10.63 17.76 -20.25
C LYS A 76 9.17 17.83 -20.69
N ALA A 77 8.22 17.72 -19.77
CA ALA A 77 6.81 17.90 -20.07
C ALA A 77 6.52 19.32 -20.60
N ASN A 78 7.07 20.34 -19.93
CA ASN A 78 6.94 21.74 -20.38
C ASN A 78 7.53 21.96 -21.77
N ILE A 79 8.70 21.35 -22.08
CA ILE A 79 9.28 21.40 -23.44
C ILE A 79 8.34 20.77 -24.47
N ILE A 80 7.73 19.62 -24.16
CA ILE A 80 6.80 18.97 -25.09
C ILE A 80 5.60 19.89 -25.32
N LEU A 81 4.97 20.41 -24.25
CA LEU A 81 3.80 21.27 -24.35
C LEU A 81 4.09 22.57 -25.12
N SER A 82 5.25 23.22 -24.87
CA SER A 82 5.60 24.50 -25.52
C SER A 82 5.96 24.35 -27.00
N ARG A 83 6.29 23.15 -27.47
CA ARG A 83 6.76 22.90 -28.84
C ARG A 83 5.81 22.04 -29.67
N MET A 84 4.60 21.78 -29.19
CA MET A 84 3.62 20.94 -29.90
C MET A 84 3.28 21.46 -31.30
N ASP A 85 3.26 22.76 -31.49
CA ASP A 85 2.94 23.39 -32.77
C ASP A 85 4.09 23.36 -33.78
N GLU A 86 5.32 23.08 -33.32
CA GLU A 86 6.49 22.91 -34.20
C GLU A 86 6.51 21.52 -34.86
N VAL A 87 5.71 20.56 -34.41
CA VAL A 87 5.67 19.19 -34.94
C VAL A 87 4.71 19.16 -36.13
N THR A 88 5.28 19.33 -37.33
CA THR A 88 4.50 19.51 -38.59
C THR A 88 3.96 18.21 -39.18
N ASP A 89 4.52 17.07 -38.81
CA ASP A 89 4.15 15.73 -39.29
C ASP A 89 3.14 15.02 -38.40
N MET A 90 2.73 15.64 -37.29
CA MET A 90 1.72 15.12 -36.37
C MET A 90 0.31 15.53 -36.82
N SER A 91 -0.58 14.57 -36.91
CA SER A 91 -1.99 14.82 -37.20
C SER A 91 -2.70 15.51 -36.02
N ASN A 92 -3.78 16.25 -36.33
CA ASN A 92 -4.63 16.85 -35.29
C ASN A 92 -5.33 15.81 -34.41
N LEU A 93 -5.39 14.55 -34.84
CA LEU A 93 -5.98 13.44 -34.06
C LEU A 93 -5.00 12.87 -33.02
N GLU A 94 -3.69 13.02 -33.23
CA GLU A 94 -2.65 12.54 -32.31
C GLU A 94 -2.29 13.58 -31.23
N LYS A 95 -2.48 14.87 -31.51
CA LYS A 95 -2.17 15.95 -30.55
C LYS A 95 -2.88 15.78 -29.20
N PRO A 96 -4.19 15.47 -29.13
CA PRO A 96 -4.89 15.27 -27.86
C PRO A 96 -4.27 14.19 -26.99
N ASP A 97 -3.82 13.07 -27.56
CA ASP A 97 -3.15 11.99 -26.82
C ASP A 97 -1.82 12.46 -26.21
N ILE A 98 -1.05 13.24 -26.97
CA ILE A 98 0.21 13.78 -26.47
C ILE A 98 -0.04 14.77 -25.32
N TRP A 99 -1.04 15.65 -25.45
CA TRP A 99 -1.44 16.54 -24.36
C TRP A 99 -1.89 15.76 -23.14
N ALA A 100 -2.77 14.77 -23.30
CA ALA A 100 -3.29 13.95 -22.22
C ALA A 100 -2.17 13.33 -21.38
N TYR A 101 -1.27 12.60 -22.03
CA TYR A 101 -0.17 11.92 -21.35
C TYR A 101 0.88 12.90 -20.81
N THR A 102 1.12 14.03 -21.48
CA THR A 102 2.11 15.01 -21.03
C THR A 102 1.63 15.76 -19.80
N TYR A 103 0.35 16.20 -19.78
CA TYR A 103 -0.25 16.78 -18.56
C TYR A 103 -0.29 15.77 -17.42
N PHE A 104 -0.64 14.51 -17.70
CA PHE A 104 -0.64 13.46 -16.69
C PHE A 104 0.76 13.23 -16.10
N MET A 105 1.79 13.12 -16.92
CA MET A 105 3.17 12.97 -16.44
C MET A 105 3.62 14.15 -15.58
N ARG A 106 3.26 15.39 -15.97
CA ARG A 106 3.57 16.58 -15.18
C ARG A 106 2.85 16.55 -13.83
N ALA A 107 1.55 16.24 -13.84
CA ALA A 107 0.75 16.10 -12.63
C ALA A 107 1.29 14.99 -11.71
N TYR A 108 1.67 13.85 -12.28
CA TYR A 108 2.19 12.72 -11.51
C TYR A 108 3.59 12.98 -10.95
N ALA A 109 4.41 13.78 -11.63
CA ALA A 109 5.68 14.25 -11.07
C ALA A 109 5.46 15.17 -9.86
N TYR A 110 4.50 16.11 -9.95
CA TYR A 110 4.10 16.93 -8.78
C TYR A 110 3.48 16.09 -7.67
N TYR A 111 2.68 15.08 -8.00
CA TYR A 111 2.17 14.11 -7.02
C TYR A 111 3.30 13.48 -6.21
N HIS A 112 4.32 12.91 -6.85
CA HIS A 112 5.49 12.34 -6.16
C HIS A 112 6.22 13.36 -5.29
N LEU A 113 6.44 14.57 -5.82
CA LEU A 113 7.07 15.64 -5.04
C LEU A 113 6.26 15.99 -3.78
N ILE A 114 4.93 16.11 -3.90
CA ILE A 114 4.04 16.44 -2.78
C ILE A 114 4.02 15.31 -1.75
N MET A 115 3.94 14.06 -2.20
CA MET A 115 3.91 12.89 -1.32
C MET A 115 5.19 12.75 -0.48
N ASP A 116 6.36 13.05 -1.08
CA ASP A 116 7.65 12.82 -0.45
C ASP A 116 8.21 14.06 0.25
N PHE A 117 7.88 15.26 -0.23
CA PHE A 117 8.50 16.51 0.24
C PHE A 117 7.51 17.59 0.73
N GLY A 118 6.22 17.34 0.65
CA GLY A 118 5.17 18.29 1.07
C GLY A 118 5.06 19.50 0.14
N PRO A 119 5.25 20.75 0.64
CA PRO A 119 5.27 21.96 -0.18
C PRO A 119 6.36 21.92 -1.26
N VAL A 120 6.02 22.31 -2.50
CA VAL A 120 6.91 22.19 -3.65
C VAL A 120 7.06 23.51 -4.42
N ILE A 121 8.03 23.59 -5.32
CA ILE A 121 8.21 24.73 -6.22
C ILE A 121 7.32 24.52 -7.43
N LEU A 122 6.41 25.47 -7.69
CA LEU A 122 5.54 25.45 -8.85
C LEU A 122 6.18 26.25 -10.00
N VAL A 123 6.64 25.55 -11.04
CA VAL A 123 7.32 26.19 -12.19
C VAL A 123 6.36 26.56 -13.33
N GLY A 124 5.07 26.23 -13.22
CA GLY A 124 4.08 26.51 -14.27
C GLY A 124 4.46 25.88 -15.62
N ASP A 125 4.28 26.62 -16.68
CA ASP A 125 4.62 26.21 -18.06
C ASP A 125 6.04 26.63 -18.46
N GLN A 126 6.84 27.17 -17.53
CA GLN A 126 8.16 27.70 -17.85
C GLN A 126 9.14 26.59 -18.23
N VAL A 127 9.94 26.86 -19.26
CA VAL A 127 11.11 26.08 -19.65
C VAL A 127 12.35 26.93 -19.33
N TYR A 128 12.93 26.70 -18.15
CA TYR A 128 14.15 27.42 -17.76
C TYR A 128 15.32 27.08 -18.70
N PRO A 129 16.05 28.08 -19.19
CA PRO A 129 17.31 27.84 -19.90
C PRO A 129 18.28 27.07 -19.02
N SER A 130 19.18 26.29 -19.63
CA SER A 130 20.14 25.46 -18.87
C SER A 130 21.45 26.19 -18.53
N ASN A 131 21.60 27.45 -18.96
CA ASN A 131 22.84 28.23 -18.92
C ASN A 131 22.70 29.57 -18.17
N GLU A 132 21.60 29.73 -17.40
CA GLU A 132 21.43 30.91 -16.55
C GLU A 132 22.22 30.80 -15.24
N GLN A 133 22.41 31.93 -14.57
CA GLN A 133 23.01 31.96 -13.24
C GLN A 133 22.10 31.32 -12.22
N PRO A 134 22.63 30.75 -11.12
CA PRO A 134 21.84 30.07 -10.09
C PRO A 134 20.66 30.88 -9.56
N GLU A 135 20.80 32.19 -9.45
CA GLU A 135 19.79 33.11 -8.96
C GLU A 135 18.52 33.15 -9.84
N ALA A 136 18.64 32.85 -11.12
CA ALA A 136 17.50 32.76 -12.05
C ALA A 136 16.60 31.55 -11.76
N TYR A 137 17.11 30.56 -11.01
CA TYR A 137 16.38 29.35 -10.61
C TYR A 137 15.92 29.40 -9.15
N ALA A 138 16.23 30.46 -8.41
CA ALA A 138 15.90 30.65 -7.01
C ALA A 138 14.39 30.91 -6.82
N ASN A 139 13.60 29.85 -6.88
CA ASN A 139 12.15 29.92 -6.66
C ASN A 139 11.81 29.47 -5.23
N VAL A 140 10.83 30.13 -4.62
CA VAL A 140 10.30 29.71 -3.32
C VAL A 140 9.23 28.62 -3.49
N ARG A 141 9.11 27.75 -2.49
CA ARG A 141 8.04 26.76 -2.45
C ARG A 141 6.67 27.43 -2.36
N ALA A 142 5.70 26.86 -3.01
CA ALA A 142 4.29 27.12 -2.73
C ALA A 142 3.90 26.53 -1.37
N THR A 143 2.75 26.90 -0.81
CA THR A 143 2.20 26.21 0.35
C THR A 143 1.76 24.79 -0.02
N TYR A 144 1.49 23.97 0.96
CA TYR A 144 0.98 22.63 0.71
C TYR A 144 -0.35 22.64 -0.06
N ASP A 145 -1.27 23.53 0.36
CA ASP A 145 -2.55 23.68 -0.30
C ASP A 145 -2.41 24.17 -1.75
N GLU A 146 -1.59 25.19 -2.00
CA GLU A 146 -1.27 25.66 -3.37
C GLU A 146 -0.63 24.53 -4.22
N SER A 147 0.22 23.69 -3.62
CA SER A 147 0.87 22.58 -4.31
C SER A 147 -0.12 21.49 -4.72
N VAL A 148 -1.02 21.10 -3.79
CA VAL A 148 -2.05 20.09 -4.07
C VAL A 148 -3.05 20.62 -5.10
N ASP A 149 -3.49 21.87 -4.97
CA ASP A 149 -4.43 22.49 -5.91
C ASP A 149 -3.85 22.49 -7.32
N TYR A 150 -2.61 22.90 -7.48
CA TYR A 150 -1.93 22.89 -8.77
C TYR A 150 -1.81 21.49 -9.36
N ALA A 151 -1.41 20.49 -8.58
CA ALA A 151 -1.30 19.11 -9.06
C ALA A 151 -2.66 18.56 -9.49
N CYS A 152 -3.74 18.85 -8.74
CA CYS A 152 -5.10 18.48 -9.10
C CYS A 152 -5.54 19.16 -10.40
N GLU A 153 -5.24 20.44 -10.60
CA GLU A 153 -5.52 21.16 -11.85
C GLU A 153 -4.81 20.51 -13.04
N GLN A 154 -3.56 20.06 -12.88
CA GLN A 154 -2.83 19.37 -13.94
C GLN A 154 -3.45 18.00 -14.28
N PHE A 155 -3.95 17.27 -13.28
CA PHE A 155 -4.71 16.04 -13.52
C PHE A 155 -6.06 16.32 -14.21
N GLU A 156 -6.75 17.41 -13.86
CA GLU A 156 -7.98 17.83 -14.55
C GLU A 156 -7.71 18.16 -16.03
N LEU A 157 -6.61 18.86 -16.33
CA LEU A 157 -6.19 19.11 -17.72
C LEU A 157 -5.92 17.82 -18.48
N ALA A 158 -5.23 16.86 -17.84
CA ALA A 158 -5.01 15.55 -18.43
C ALA A 158 -6.33 14.82 -18.71
N ALA A 159 -7.25 14.83 -17.73
CA ALA A 159 -8.53 14.13 -17.81
C ALA A 159 -9.44 14.65 -18.96
N GLN A 160 -9.24 15.88 -19.44
CA GLN A 160 -10.00 16.39 -20.59
C GLN A 160 -9.73 15.57 -21.87
N TYR A 161 -8.50 15.05 -22.01
CA TYR A 161 -8.05 14.38 -23.22
C TYR A 161 -7.81 12.87 -23.01
N LEU A 162 -7.62 12.40 -21.76
CA LEU A 162 -7.40 10.98 -21.47
C LEU A 162 -8.62 10.14 -21.86
N PRO A 163 -8.39 8.92 -22.40
CA PRO A 163 -9.47 7.98 -22.68
C PRO A 163 -10.06 7.45 -21.38
N GLU A 164 -11.29 7.00 -21.43
CA GLU A 164 -11.94 6.35 -20.28
C GLU A 164 -11.41 4.95 -20.02
N THR A 165 -10.97 4.24 -21.07
CA THR A 165 -10.41 2.89 -21.01
C THR A 165 -9.17 2.78 -21.89
N GLN A 166 -8.31 1.83 -21.57
CA GLN A 166 -7.16 1.45 -22.39
C GLN A 166 -7.33 0.02 -22.92
N PRO A 167 -6.87 -0.28 -24.13
CA PRO A 167 -6.78 -1.67 -24.58
C PRO A 167 -5.76 -2.44 -23.72
N ASN A 168 -5.94 -3.76 -23.59
CA ASN A 168 -5.07 -4.62 -22.78
C ASN A 168 -3.57 -4.50 -23.16
N SER A 169 -3.28 -4.27 -24.44
CA SER A 169 -1.91 -4.04 -24.94
C SER A 169 -1.28 -2.73 -24.46
N SER A 170 -2.07 -1.84 -23.90
CA SER A 170 -1.67 -0.54 -23.36
C SER A 170 -1.86 -0.45 -21.83
N PHE A 171 -1.93 -1.60 -21.15
CA PHE A 171 -1.99 -1.64 -19.69
C PHE A 171 -0.85 -0.82 -19.09
N GLY A 172 -1.13 -0.09 -18.01
CA GLY A 172 -0.20 0.84 -17.39
C GLY A 172 -0.24 2.27 -17.95
N ARG A 173 -0.86 2.50 -19.12
CA ARG A 173 -1.15 3.87 -19.56
C ARG A 173 -2.30 4.43 -18.75
N PRO A 174 -2.22 5.70 -18.30
CA PRO A 174 -3.29 6.29 -17.51
C PRO A 174 -4.58 6.47 -18.31
N THR A 175 -5.68 6.43 -17.58
CA THR A 175 -7.03 6.73 -18.03
C THR A 175 -7.56 7.97 -17.33
N LYS A 176 -8.71 8.48 -17.76
CA LYS A 176 -9.45 9.56 -17.07
C LYS A 176 -9.70 9.20 -15.60
N GLY A 177 -10.10 7.94 -15.34
CA GLY A 177 -10.30 7.44 -13.99
C GLY A 177 -9.03 7.43 -13.14
N ALA A 178 -7.87 7.14 -13.72
CA ALA A 178 -6.60 7.23 -13.01
C ALA A 178 -6.30 8.67 -12.54
N ALA A 179 -6.55 9.67 -13.39
CA ALA A 179 -6.40 11.08 -13.02
C ALA A 179 -7.34 11.47 -11.86
N TYR A 180 -8.63 11.11 -11.96
CA TYR A 180 -9.61 11.41 -10.91
C TYR A 180 -9.32 10.70 -9.59
N ALA A 181 -8.86 9.45 -9.65
CA ALA A 181 -8.51 8.71 -8.46
C ALA A 181 -7.29 9.30 -7.74
N LEU A 182 -6.28 9.77 -8.48
CA LEU A 182 -5.12 10.45 -7.89
C LEU A 182 -5.50 11.82 -7.31
N ILE A 183 -6.45 12.54 -7.91
CA ILE A 183 -7.05 13.74 -7.30
C ILE A 183 -7.72 13.38 -5.98
N ALA A 184 -8.54 12.32 -5.94
CA ALA A 184 -9.21 11.88 -4.71
C ALA A 184 -8.20 11.56 -3.61
N ARG A 185 -7.11 10.85 -3.93
CA ARG A 185 -6.02 10.55 -2.98
C ARG A 185 -5.35 11.83 -2.45
N LEU A 186 -4.99 12.76 -3.32
CA LEU A 186 -4.38 14.04 -2.91
C LEU A 186 -5.32 14.86 -2.01
N ARG A 187 -6.62 14.94 -2.37
CA ARG A 187 -7.63 15.66 -1.57
C ARG A 187 -7.84 15.01 -0.21
N LEU A 188 -7.86 13.67 -0.12
CA LEU A 188 -7.94 12.97 1.16
C LEU A 188 -6.74 13.29 2.06
N ILE A 189 -5.52 13.28 1.50
CA ILE A 189 -4.31 13.60 2.25
C ILE A 189 -4.34 15.07 2.71
N GLN A 190 -4.74 16.00 1.85
CA GLN A 190 -4.90 17.42 2.17
C GLN A 190 -5.92 17.66 3.30
N ALA A 191 -6.99 16.86 3.35
CA ALA A 191 -7.99 16.94 4.40
C ALA A 191 -7.55 16.32 5.73
N SER A 192 -6.53 15.45 5.69
CA SER A 192 -6.09 14.65 6.84
C SER A 192 -5.39 15.50 7.92
N PRO A 193 -5.39 15.06 9.19
CA PRO A 193 -4.97 15.86 10.35
C PRO A 193 -3.59 16.51 10.23
N LEU A 194 -2.61 15.85 9.63
CA LEU A 194 -1.25 16.40 9.47
C LEU A 194 -1.26 17.73 8.71
N TYR A 195 -2.09 17.84 7.65
CA TYR A 195 -2.15 18.98 6.74
C TYR A 195 -3.39 19.86 6.96
N ASN A 196 -4.23 19.49 7.94
CA ASN A 196 -5.48 20.18 8.23
C ASN A 196 -5.68 20.34 9.74
N GLY A 197 -5.10 21.38 10.30
CA GLY A 197 -5.25 21.79 11.69
C GLY A 197 -4.15 21.35 12.66
N ARG A 198 -3.26 20.43 12.29
CA ARG A 198 -2.13 20.01 13.13
C ARG A 198 -0.75 20.52 12.66
N GLY A 199 -0.73 21.45 11.72
CA GLY A 199 0.50 21.98 11.14
C GLY A 199 1.48 22.52 12.19
N GLN A 200 0.98 23.22 13.23
CA GLN A 200 1.84 23.74 14.28
C GLN A 200 2.55 22.66 15.08
N THR A 201 1.90 21.53 15.34
CA THR A 201 2.47 20.43 16.13
C THR A 201 3.70 19.81 15.47
N TYR A 202 3.66 19.66 14.14
CA TYR A 202 4.68 18.92 13.39
C TYR A 202 5.65 19.82 12.64
N PHE A 203 5.21 21.00 12.19
CA PHE A 203 5.99 21.90 11.34
C PHE A 203 6.34 23.25 12.00
N GLY A 204 5.90 23.44 13.24
CA GLY A 204 6.28 24.60 14.03
C GLY A 204 5.96 25.93 13.35
N ASN A 205 6.99 26.77 13.20
CA ASN A 205 6.91 28.08 12.57
C ASN A 205 7.39 28.11 11.11
N TRP A 206 7.33 27.00 10.42
CA TRP A 206 7.79 26.93 9.04
C TRP A 206 6.93 27.80 8.12
N LYS A 207 7.52 28.93 7.75
CA LYS A 207 6.87 29.99 6.97
C LYS A 207 7.65 30.33 5.73
N ARG A 208 6.92 30.72 4.69
CA ARG A 208 7.51 31.29 3.49
C ARG A 208 8.10 32.66 3.82
N SER A 209 9.38 32.86 3.55
CA SER A 209 10.12 34.06 3.94
C SER A 209 9.65 35.34 3.22
N SER A 210 9.08 35.19 2.01
CA SER A 210 8.63 36.32 1.18
C SER A 210 7.41 37.05 1.71
N ASP A 211 6.47 36.33 2.37
CA ASP A 211 5.17 36.87 2.80
C ASP A 211 4.72 36.41 4.20
N GLY A 212 5.48 35.55 4.85
CA GLY A 212 5.20 35.04 6.20
C GLY A 212 4.05 34.03 6.26
N VAL A 213 3.55 33.51 5.13
CA VAL A 213 2.51 32.51 5.09
C VAL A 213 3.07 31.16 5.55
N PHE A 214 2.31 30.40 6.35
CA PHE A 214 2.70 29.06 6.75
C PHE A 214 2.67 28.11 5.56
N TYR A 215 3.70 27.31 5.38
CA TYR A 215 3.75 26.31 4.33
C TYR A 215 2.70 25.21 4.54
N ILE A 216 2.41 24.85 5.79
CA ILE A 216 1.34 23.92 6.18
C ILE A 216 0.28 24.69 6.96
N SER A 217 -0.99 24.54 6.58
CA SER A 217 -2.10 25.22 7.26
C SER A 217 -2.14 24.91 8.75
N GLN A 218 -2.27 25.96 9.56
CA GLN A 218 -2.40 25.87 11.03
C GLN A 218 -3.87 25.74 11.46
N GLN A 219 -4.80 26.03 10.55
CA GLN A 219 -6.23 26.05 10.84
C GLN A 219 -6.92 24.84 10.22
N TYR A 220 -7.87 24.29 10.96
CA TYR A 220 -8.75 23.24 10.47
C TYR A 220 -9.77 23.83 9.50
N ASP A 221 -9.96 23.17 8.37
CA ASP A 221 -10.97 23.48 7.37
C ASP A 221 -11.78 22.23 7.05
N ASP A 222 -13.03 22.19 7.53
CA ASP A 222 -13.96 21.07 7.34
C ASP A 222 -14.30 20.84 5.86
N ARG A 223 -14.32 21.92 5.04
CA ARG A 223 -14.60 21.83 3.61
C ARG A 223 -13.62 20.94 2.84
N LYS A 224 -12.37 20.78 3.32
CA LYS A 224 -11.40 19.87 2.69
C LYS A 224 -11.88 18.42 2.67
N TRP A 225 -12.55 17.98 3.74
CA TRP A 225 -13.17 16.64 3.79
C TRP A 225 -14.30 16.50 2.77
N ALA A 226 -15.13 17.52 2.60
CA ALA A 226 -16.19 17.52 1.59
C ALA A 226 -15.62 17.44 0.16
N VAL A 227 -14.54 18.18 -0.12
CA VAL A 227 -13.85 18.11 -1.43
C VAL A 227 -13.25 16.72 -1.66
N ALA A 228 -12.69 16.08 -0.62
CA ALA A 228 -12.18 14.71 -0.70
C ALA A 228 -13.31 13.70 -0.96
N ALA A 229 -14.44 13.82 -0.26
CA ALA A 229 -15.61 12.97 -0.46
C ALA A 229 -16.16 13.11 -1.89
N ALA A 230 -16.40 14.33 -2.35
CA ALA A 230 -16.88 14.59 -3.72
C ALA A 230 -15.91 14.07 -4.80
N ALA A 231 -14.60 14.17 -4.58
CA ALA A 231 -13.62 13.62 -5.50
C ALA A 231 -13.68 12.08 -5.56
N CYS A 232 -13.94 11.41 -4.44
CA CYS A 232 -14.16 9.96 -4.40
C CYS A 232 -15.49 9.58 -5.07
N GLU A 233 -16.59 10.26 -4.74
CA GLU A 233 -17.92 10.00 -5.32
C GLU A 233 -17.88 10.20 -6.85
N ARG A 234 -17.12 11.18 -7.36
CA ARG A 234 -16.90 11.35 -8.80
C ARG A 234 -16.29 10.12 -9.48
N VAL A 235 -15.34 9.44 -8.83
CA VAL A 235 -14.77 8.20 -9.37
C VAL A 235 -15.80 7.07 -9.35
N MET A 236 -16.59 6.98 -8.27
CA MET A 236 -17.66 5.99 -8.13
C MET A 236 -18.73 6.18 -9.20
N ASP A 237 -19.11 7.42 -9.48
CA ASP A 237 -20.09 7.79 -10.50
C ASP A 237 -19.70 7.44 -11.94
N MET A 238 -18.43 7.20 -12.20
CA MET A 238 -18.03 6.70 -13.52
C MET A 238 -18.67 5.34 -13.85
N GLY A 239 -19.08 4.57 -12.82
CA GLY A 239 -19.75 3.28 -12.97
C GLY A 239 -18.91 2.21 -13.71
N ARG A 240 -17.57 2.37 -13.69
CA ARG A 240 -16.64 1.51 -14.42
C ARG A 240 -15.86 0.56 -13.53
N TYR A 241 -15.77 0.89 -12.27
CA TYR A 241 -14.97 0.17 -11.29
C TYR A 241 -15.86 -0.60 -10.33
N GLU A 242 -15.42 -1.78 -9.97
CA GLU A 242 -16.10 -2.65 -9.00
C GLU A 242 -15.06 -3.45 -8.21
N LEU A 243 -15.38 -3.82 -6.99
CA LEU A 243 -14.53 -4.72 -6.21
C LEU A 243 -14.41 -6.06 -6.93
N HIS A 244 -13.20 -6.58 -7.01
CA HIS A 244 -12.95 -7.89 -7.60
C HIS A 244 -13.62 -8.99 -6.77
N THR A 245 -14.34 -9.88 -7.43
CA THR A 245 -15.00 -11.04 -6.83
C THR A 245 -14.86 -12.28 -7.69
N VAL A 246 -14.80 -13.43 -7.04
CA VAL A 246 -14.85 -14.75 -7.68
C VAL A 246 -16.14 -15.43 -7.21
N PRO A 247 -16.96 -15.98 -8.12
CA PRO A 247 -18.17 -16.68 -7.74
C PRO A 247 -17.88 -17.86 -6.79
N ALA A 248 -18.75 -18.06 -5.80
CA ALA A 248 -18.65 -19.21 -4.91
C ALA A 248 -18.87 -20.51 -5.66
N ASP A 249 -18.13 -21.53 -5.25
CA ASP A 249 -18.30 -22.92 -5.67
C ASP A 249 -18.55 -23.83 -4.43
N LYS A 250 -18.61 -25.15 -4.64
CA LYS A 250 -18.88 -26.13 -3.57
C LYS A 250 -17.77 -26.20 -2.50
N ASP A 251 -16.57 -25.77 -2.84
CA ASP A 251 -15.38 -25.84 -2.00
C ASP A 251 -15.03 -24.49 -1.36
N SER A 252 -15.85 -23.46 -1.66
CA SER A 252 -15.64 -22.10 -1.13
C SER A 252 -15.84 -22.05 0.37
N PHE A 253 -15.06 -21.18 1.04
CA PHE A 253 -15.25 -20.88 2.45
C PHE A 253 -16.66 -20.33 2.72
N VAL A 254 -17.30 -20.85 3.76
CA VAL A 254 -18.62 -20.38 4.22
C VAL A 254 -18.43 -19.44 5.41
N PRO A 255 -18.69 -18.13 5.26
CA PRO A 255 -18.52 -17.17 6.34
C PRO A 255 -19.48 -17.46 7.53
N PRO A 256 -19.01 -17.43 8.78
CA PRO A 256 -19.84 -17.62 9.96
C PRO A 256 -20.61 -16.34 10.35
N THR A 257 -21.40 -15.80 9.42
CA THR A 257 -22.20 -14.58 9.61
C THR A 257 -23.64 -14.78 9.13
N ASN A 258 -24.56 -14.00 9.67
CA ASN A 258 -25.96 -13.98 9.23
C ASN A 258 -26.22 -13.01 8.05
N GLU A 259 -25.21 -12.30 7.57
CA GLU A 259 -25.31 -11.31 6.50
C GLU A 259 -25.18 -11.97 5.11
N ASN A 260 -26.00 -13.01 4.84
CA ASN A 260 -25.93 -13.87 3.66
C ASN A 260 -26.57 -13.29 2.39
N GLN A 261 -26.91 -12.00 2.37
CA GLN A 261 -27.36 -11.35 1.15
C GLN A 261 -26.28 -11.45 0.06
N ALA A 262 -26.70 -11.40 -1.21
CA ALA A 262 -25.75 -11.39 -2.32
C ALA A 262 -24.82 -10.16 -2.24
N PHE A 263 -23.54 -10.36 -2.53
CA PHE A 263 -22.59 -9.27 -2.66
C PHE A 263 -23.11 -8.22 -3.68
N PRO A 264 -23.01 -6.90 -3.44
CA PRO A 264 -22.24 -6.22 -2.36
C PRO A 264 -23.02 -5.91 -1.08
N ASN A 265 -24.25 -6.40 -0.92
CA ASN A 265 -25.09 -6.12 0.25
C ASN A 265 -24.90 -7.12 1.40
N GLY A 266 -24.06 -8.10 1.21
CA GLY A 266 -23.69 -9.14 2.17
C GLY A 266 -22.60 -10.03 1.59
N VAL A 267 -22.29 -11.15 2.26
CA VAL A 267 -21.18 -12.06 1.91
C VAL A 267 -21.56 -13.14 0.89
N GLY A 268 -22.83 -13.21 0.48
CA GLY A 268 -23.34 -14.32 -0.33
C GLY A 268 -22.93 -14.29 -1.80
N GLY A 269 -22.80 -15.49 -2.39
CA GLY A 269 -22.58 -15.68 -3.83
C GLY A 269 -21.14 -15.56 -4.32
N ILE A 270 -20.18 -15.29 -3.44
CA ILE A 270 -18.76 -15.15 -3.76
C ILE A 270 -17.88 -16.06 -2.91
N ASP A 271 -16.69 -16.38 -3.41
CA ASP A 271 -15.62 -17.02 -2.63
C ASP A 271 -14.76 -15.94 -1.97
N PRO A 272 -14.75 -15.79 -0.64
CA PRO A 272 -14.07 -14.69 0.03
C PRO A 272 -12.55 -14.71 -0.11
N LEU A 273 -11.93 -15.88 -0.09
CA LEU A 273 -10.47 -16.01 -0.22
C LEU A 273 -10.02 -15.71 -1.67
N LYS A 274 -10.66 -16.36 -2.64
CA LYS A 274 -10.33 -16.19 -4.06
C LYS A 274 -10.63 -14.76 -4.54
N SER A 275 -11.70 -14.14 -4.05
CA SER A 275 -12.06 -12.75 -4.38
C SER A 275 -10.99 -11.73 -3.98
N TYR A 276 -10.23 -12.01 -2.94
CA TYR A 276 -9.12 -11.14 -2.56
C TYR A 276 -7.79 -11.60 -3.17
N SER A 277 -7.42 -12.87 -3.02
CA SER A 277 -6.08 -13.35 -3.38
C SER A 277 -5.80 -13.37 -4.88
N TYR A 278 -6.79 -13.73 -5.71
CA TYR A 278 -6.61 -13.86 -7.16
C TYR A 278 -6.27 -12.54 -7.87
N MET A 279 -6.66 -11.43 -7.25
CA MET A 279 -6.32 -10.09 -7.73
C MET A 279 -4.81 -9.81 -7.70
N PHE A 280 -4.08 -10.40 -6.75
CA PHE A 280 -2.67 -10.09 -6.49
C PHE A 280 -1.71 -11.19 -6.93
N ASN A 281 -2.12 -12.46 -6.83
CA ASN A 281 -1.24 -13.59 -7.05
C ASN A 281 -0.99 -13.93 -8.52
N GLY A 282 -1.73 -13.32 -9.45
CA GLY A 282 -1.60 -13.53 -10.89
C GLY A 282 -2.64 -14.51 -11.49
N GLU A 283 -3.55 -15.08 -10.67
CA GLU A 283 -4.63 -15.92 -11.15
C GLU A 283 -5.60 -15.10 -12.03
N THR A 284 -5.94 -13.89 -11.60
CA THR A 284 -6.71 -12.94 -12.41
C THR A 284 -5.77 -12.04 -13.21
N ASP A 285 -5.94 -11.99 -14.54
CA ASP A 285 -5.24 -11.03 -15.39
C ASP A 285 -5.61 -9.59 -14.98
N GLY A 286 -4.63 -8.85 -14.42
CA GLY A 286 -4.85 -7.49 -13.95
C GLY A 286 -5.33 -6.52 -15.02
N ARG A 287 -5.09 -6.82 -16.32
CA ARG A 287 -5.59 -6.02 -17.46
C ARG A 287 -7.11 -6.08 -17.59
N LYS A 288 -7.74 -7.09 -17.02
CA LYS A 288 -9.20 -7.32 -17.04
C LYS A 288 -9.86 -7.06 -15.69
N ASN A 289 -9.07 -6.76 -14.67
CA ASN A 289 -9.56 -6.55 -13.32
C ASN A 289 -10.15 -5.15 -13.18
N LYS A 290 -11.46 -5.06 -12.99
CA LYS A 290 -12.17 -3.78 -12.85
C LYS A 290 -11.91 -3.05 -11.52
N GLU A 291 -11.30 -3.70 -10.54
CA GLU A 291 -10.88 -3.03 -9.32
C GLU A 291 -9.63 -2.18 -9.55
N PHE A 292 -8.77 -2.55 -10.50
CA PHE A 292 -7.58 -1.75 -10.83
C PHE A 292 -7.98 -0.52 -11.64
N ILE A 293 -7.95 0.65 -10.98
CA ILE A 293 -8.15 1.94 -11.66
C ILE A 293 -6.92 2.28 -12.48
N TRP A 294 -5.74 2.04 -11.90
CA TRP A 294 -4.46 2.17 -12.56
C TRP A 294 -3.45 1.23 -11.93
N GLY A 295 -2.69 0.53 -12.75
CA GLY A 295 -1.71 -0.46 -12.28
C GLY A 295 -0.60 -0.65 -13.29
N ARG A 296 0.34 -1.51 -12.94
CA ARG A 296 1.48 -1.85 -13.79
C ARG A 296 1.85 -3.33 -13.64
N THR A 297 2.51 -3.87 -14.64
CA THR A 297 3.25 -5.12 -14.50
C THR A 297 4.57 -4.84 -13.80
N THR A 298 4.97 -5.71 -12.89
CA THR A 298 6.23 -5.57 -12.17
C THR A 298 6.88 -6.93 -11.97
N GLY A 299 8.21 -6.94 -11.93
CA GLY A 299 8.97 -8.17 -11.75
C GLY A 299 9.43 -8.45 -10.32
N ASN A 300 9.22 -7.51 -9.38
CA ASN A 300 9.86 -7.62 -8.05
C ASN A 300 8.93 -7.24 -6.90
N LEU A 301 7.95 -8.12 -6.64
CA LEU A 301 7.01 -8.03 -5.52
C LEU A 301 7.44 -8.87 -4.31
N CYS A 302 8.74 -8.99 -4.07
CA CYS A 302 9.32 -9.75 -2.95
C CYS A 302 8.90 -11.23 -2.91
N ILE A 303 8.55 -11.83 -4.05
CA ILE A 303 8.07 -13.22 -4.09
C ILE A 303 9.17 -14.18 -3.67
N ARG A 304 10.38 -14.05 -4.24
CA ARG A 304 11.52 -14.89 -3.90
C ARG A 304 12.02 -14.65 -2.49
N GLU A 305 12.00 -13.38 -2.07
CA GLU A 305 12.39 -12.94 -0.74
C GLU A 305 11.47 -13.47 0.36
N SER A 306 10.22 -13.79 0.01
CA SER A 306 9.22 -14.36 0.91
C SER A 306 9.10 -15.88 0.83
N PHE A 307 9.56 -16.46 -0.27
CA PHE A 307 9.43 -17.91 -0.53
C PHE A 307 10.37 -18.72 0.37
N PRO A 308 10.01 -19.98 0.75
CA PRO A 308 10.83 -20.82 1.63
C PRO A 308 12.23 -21.06 1.10
N HIS A 309 13.22 -21.02 1.98
CA HIS A 309 14.61 -21.28 1.62
C HIS A 309 14.83 -22.72 1.15
N SER A 310 14.16 -23.69 1.77
CA SER A 310 14.16 -25.09 1.33
C SER A 310 13.62 -25.29 -0.09
N MET A 311 12.86 -24.31 -0.61
CA MET A 311 12.27 -24.32 -1.94
C MET A 311 12.92 -23.25 -2.87
N ASP A 312 14.20 -22.93 -2.63
CA ASP A 312 15.04 -21.97 -3.38
C ASP A 312 14.60 -20.48 -3.27
N GLY A 313 13.83 -20.14 -2.24
CA GLY A 313 13.56 -18.77 -1.82
C GLY A 313 14.54 -18.25 -0.77
N TYR A 314 14.19 -17.16 -0.10
CA TYR A 314 15.06 -16.50 0.88
C TYR A 314 14.44 -16.30 2.27
N ASN A 315 13.14 -16.52 2.48
CA ASN A 315 12.43 -16.39 3.77
C ASN A 315 12.60 -15.04 4.49
N GLY A 316 13.19 -14.05 3.87
CA GLY A 316 13.66 -12.85 4.59
C GLY A 316 12.70 -11.66 4.59
N MET A 317 11.62 -11.68 3.81
CA MET A 317 10.65 -10.60 3.75
C MET A 317 9.48 -10.88 4.69
N GLY A 318 9.58 -10.35 5.91
CA GLY A 318 8.69 -10.65 7.02
C GLY A 318 7.57 -9.64 7.23
N VAL A 319 6.53 -10.10 7.94
CA VAL A 319 5.44 -9.29 8.47
C VAL A 319 5.59 -9.23 9.99
N THR A 320 5.32 -8.08 10.61
CA THR A 320 5.47 -7.93 12.06
C THR A 320 4.32 -8.61 12.82
N GLN A 321 4.57 -9.02 14.07
CA GLN A 321 3.52 -9.56 14.95
C GLN A 321 2.37 -8.57 15.14
N LYS A 322 2.68 -7.27 15.24
CA LYS A 322 1.69 -6.20 15.33
C LYS A 322 0.72 -6.24 14.14
N MET A 323 1.23 -6.40 12.92
CA MET A 323 0.39 -6.50 11.74
C MET A 323 -0.44 -7.79 11.73
N VAL A 324 0.16 -8.92 12.14
CA VAL A 324 -0.55 -10.21 12.28
C VAL A 324 -1.71 -10.10 13.27
N ASN A 325 -1.54 -9.36 14.36
CA ASN A 325 -2.57 -9.12 15.37
C ASN A 325 -3.70 -8.20 14.87
N MET A 326 -3.50 -7.45 13.79
CA MET A 326 -4.57 -6.63 13.21
C MET A 326 -5.62 -7.45 12.47
N PHE A 327 -5.28 -8.65 11.95
CA PHE A 327 -6.26 -9.49 11.27
C PHE A 327 -7.32 -10.00 12.24
N TYR A 328 -8.58 -10.00 11.81
CA TYR A 328 -9.70 -10.51 12.59
C TYR A 328 -9.75 -12.04 12.59
N MET A 329 -10.58 -12.58 13.48
CA MET A 329 -11.12 -13.93 13.31
C MET A 329 -12.14 -13.91 12.16
N ASN A 330 -12.49 -15.08 11.61
CA ASN A 330 -13.40 -15.19 10.46
C ASN A 330 -14.84 -14.73 10.75
N ASP A 331 -15.20 -14.56 12.03
CA ASP A 331 -16.48 -13.97 12.49
C ASP A 331 -16.41 -12.45 12.65
N GLY A 332 -15.29 -11.82 12.36
CA GLY A 332 -15.07 -10.38 12.48
C GLY A 332 -14.74 -9.88 13.88
N THR A 333 -14.52 -10.78 14.83
CA THR A 333 -14.11 -10.44 16.21
C THR A 333 -12.61 -10.61 16.44
N ASP A 334 -12.15 -10.24 17.65
CA ASP A 334 -10.81 -10.52 18.17
C ASP A 334 -10.83 -11.67 19.20
N ASN A 335 -11.93 -12.43 19.27
CA ASN A 335 -12.15 -13.47 20.27
C ASN A 335 -11.48 -14.79 19.83
N TYR A 336 -10.21 -14.95 20.17
CA TYR A 336 -9.53 -16.23 19.97
C TYR A 336 -10.14 -17.31 20.88
N PRO A 337 -10.45 -18.51 20.36
CA PRO A 337 -10.74 -19.68 21.18
C PRO A 337 -9.60 -19.97 22.17
N GLU A 338 -9.89 -20.63 23.28
CA GLU A 338 -8.89 -20.90 24.33
C GLU A 338 -7.70 -21.70 23.80
N ASP A 339 -7.94 -22.68 22.95
CA ASP A 339 -6.93 -23.52 22.29
C ASP A 339 -6.20 -22.82 21.13
N ALA A 340 -6.69 -21.64 20.70
CA ALA A 340 -6.08 -20.81 19.67
C ALA A 340 -5.30 -19.62 20.24
N LYS A 341 -5.32 -19.39 21.54
CA LYS A 341 -4.51 -18.35 22.16
C LYS A 341 -3.02 -18.62 21.91
N PRO A 342 -2.24 -17.59 21.60
CA PRO A 342 -0.81 -17.74 21.31
C PRO A 342 -0.02 -18.37 22.46
N TYR A 343 -0.52 -18.21 23.70
CA TYR A 343 0.07 -18.79 24.91
C TYR A 343 -0.98 -18.88 26.01
N LYS A 344 -0.81 -19.84 26.90
CA LYS A 344 -1.52 -19.88 28.18
C LYS A 344 -0.82 -18.96 29.17
N GLU A 345 -1.55 -18.44 30.15
CA GLU A 345 -0.98 -17.53 31.18
C GLU A 345 0.18 -18.20 31.97
N ASP A 346 0.16 -19.51 32.11
CA ASP A 346 1.22 -20.28 32.76
C ASP A 346 2.39 -20.68 31.83
N GLY A 347 2.30 -20.31 30.56
CA GLY A 347 3.36 -20.58 29.59
C GLY A 347 3.44 -22.02 29.10
N THR A 348 2.40 -22.82 29.28
CA THR A 348 2.42 -24.23 28.83
C THR A 348 1.76 -24.41 27.47
N TYR A 349 2.30 -25.34 26.69
CA TYR A 349 1.70 -25.91 25.49
C TYR A 349 1.33 -27.37 25.74
N ASP A 350 0.29 -27.81 25.08
CA ASP A 350 -0.04 -29.23 24.96
C ASP A 350 -0.49 -29.56 23.53
N ASN A 351 -0.71 -30.84 23.25
CA ASN A 351 -1.11 -31.29 21.92
C ASN A 351 -2.46 -30.76 21.48
N THR A 352 -3.30 -30.24 22.38
CA THR A 352 -4.61 -29.67 22.07
C THR A 352 -4.51 -28.30 21.39
N ASN A 353 -3.34 -27.66 21.47
CA ASN A 353 -3.08 -26.38 20.80
C ASN A 353 -2.77 -26.54 19.30
N PHE A 354 -2.68 -27.79 18.81
CA PHE A 354 -2.38 -28.10 17.42
C PHE A 354 -3.56 -28.80 16.76
N SER A 355 -3.81 -28.53 15.49
CA SER A 355 -4.84 -29.21 14.71
C SER A 355 -4.52 -30.70 14.56
N THR A 356 -5.54 -31.55 14.67
CA THR A 356 -5.43 -33.01 14.52
C THR A 356 -5.80 -33.49 13.11
N GLU A 357 -6.46 -32.63 12.32
CA GLU A 357 -6.98 -32.97 11.00
C GLU A 357 -6.61 -31.89 9.98
N ASP A 358 -6.51 -32.31 8.71
CA ASP A 358 -6.41 -31.39 7.58
C ASP A 358 -7.74 -30.65 7.37
N GLU A 359 -7.66 -29.36 7.06
CA GLU A 359 -8.80 -28.55 6.68
C GLU A 359 -8.57 -27.95 5.28
N THR A 360 -9.59 -27.98 4.43
CA THR A 360 -9.50 -27.39 3.09
C THR A 360 -10.73 -26.53 2.82
N PHE A 361 -10.52 -25.29 2.37
CA PHE A 361 -11.55 -24.35 1.95
C PHE A 361 -10.98 -23.45 0.83
N SER A 362 -11.77 -23.12 -0.16
CA SER A 362 -11.36 -22.24 -1.27
C SER A 362 -9.99 -22.66 -1.87
N GLU A 363 -9.73 -23.97 -1.94
CA GLU A 363 -8.45 -24.57 -2.36
C GLU A 363 -7.26 -24.31 -1.41
N TYR A 364 -7.44 -23.59 -0.32
CA TYR A 364 -6.43 -23.40 0.71
C TYR A 364 -6.38 -24.62 1.62
N VAL A 365 -5.16 -25.06 1.96
CA VAL A 365 -4.96 -26.26 2.80
C VAL A 365 -4.26 -25.88 4.10
N LEU A 366 -4.94 -26.13 5.21
CA LEU A 366 -4.35 -26.16 6.55
C LEU A 366 -4.11 -27.63 6.93
N LYS A 367 -2.85 -28.00 7.10
CA LYS A 367 -2.47 -29.36 7.46
C LYS A 367 -2.68 -29.63 8.97
N SER A 368 -2.87 -30.89 9.32
CA SER A 368 -2.77 -31.33 10.71
C SER A 368 -1.39 -30.97 11.28
N GLY A 369 -1.33 -30.63 12.57
CA GLY A 369 -0.11 -30.14 13.24
C GLY A 369 0.13 -28.64 13.09
N VAL A 370 -0.80 -27.87 12.51
CA VAL A 370 -0.77 -26.41 12.54
C VAL A 370 -1.24 -25.91 13.90
N PHE A 371 -0.57 -24.91 14.47
CA PHE A 371 -0.99 -24.29 15.73
C PHE A 371 -2.33 -23.58 15.59
N ASN A 372 -3.25 -23.79 16.54
CA ASN A 372 -4.65 -23.36 16.44
C ASN A 372 -4.84 -21.83 16.35
N MET A 373 -3.84 -21.01 16.75
CA MET A 373 -3.88 -19.56 16.55
C MET A 373 -4.01 -19.13 15.08
N TYR A 374 -3.66 -20.00 14.14
CA TYR A 374 -3.74 -19.76 12.71
C TYR A 374 -5.02 -20.29 12.08
N ARG A 375 -5.91 -20.92 12.86
CA ARG A 375 -7.22 -21.40 12.40
C ARG A 375 -8.30 -20.33 12.63
N ASN A 376 -9.38 -20.45 11.88
CA ASN A 376 -10.52 -19.54 11.97
C ASN A 376 -10.16 -18.05 11.80
N ARG A 377 -9.11 -17.73 11.07
CA ARG A 377 -8.74 -16.35 10.74
C ARG A 377 -9.52 -15.86 9.52
N GLU A 378 -9.66 -14.53 9.40
CA GLU A 378 -10.22 -13.93 8.20
C GLU A 378 -9.43 -14.28 6.92
N MET A 379 -10.08 -14.22 5.77
CA MET A 379 -9.52 -14.73 4.51
C MET A 379 -8.29 -13.96 4.04
N ARG A 380 -8.16 -12.66 4.35
CA ARG A 380 -6.93 -11.89 4.03
C ARG A 380 -5.71 -12.34 4.83
N PHE A 381 -5.91 -12.92 6.02
CA PHE A 381 -4.79 -13.54 6.74
C PHE A 381 -4.18 -14.69 5.94
N TYR A 382 -5.00 -15.61 5.44
CA TYR A 382 -4.53 -16.73 4.64
C TYR A 382 -3.94 -16.32 3.29
N ALA A 383 -4.47 -15.26 2.69
CA ALA A 383 -3.93 -14.70 1.45
C ALA A 383 -2.55 -14.07 1.65
N ASN A 384 -2.35 -13.34 2.77
CA ASN A 384 -1.22 -12.43 2.93
C ASN A 384 -0.09 -12.98 3.80
N ILE A 385 -0.36 -13.92 4.72
CA ILE A 385 0.59 -14.31 5.77
C ILE A 385 1.08 -15.74 5.57
N GLY A 386 2.40 -15.87 5.43
CA GLY A 386 3.10 -17.14 5.59
C GLY A 386 3.54 -17.29 7.04
N PHE A 387 3.16 -18.39 7.68
CA PHE A 387 3.40 -18.70 9.10
C PHE A 387 3.99 -20.10 9.26
N SER A 388 4.55 -20.43 10.41
CA SER A 388 5.05 -21.78 10.70
C SER A 388 3.93 -22.80 10.60
N GLY A 389 4.10 -23.80 9.73
CA GLY A 389 3.06 -24.76 9.41
C GLY A 389 2.23 -24.45 8.16
N ARG A 390 2.45 -23.32 7.47
CA ARG A 390 1.79 -23.07 6.19
C ARG A 390 2.19 -24.10 5.14
N PHE A 391 1.21 -24.57 4.37
CA PHE A 391 1.40 -25.47 3.23
C PHE A 391 1.71 -24.66 1.96
N TRP A 392 2.89 -24.95 1.35
CA TRP A 392 3.38 -24.32 0.13
C TRP A 392 3.27 -25.29 -1.03
N LYS A 393 2.56 -24.91 -2.09
CA LYS A 393 2.25 -25.83 -3.20
C LYS A 393 3.36 -25.92 -4.24
N ALA A 394 3.83 -24.79 -4.79
CA ALA A 394 4.89 -24.74 -5.83
C ALA A 394 4.65 -25.74 -6.97
N ARG A 395 3.41 -25.81 -7.51
CA ARG A 395 2.94 -26.88 -8.39
C ARG A 395 3.69 -26.97 -9.72
N SER A 396 4.23 -25.84 -10.23
CA SER A 396 4.96 -25.85 -11.50
C SER A 396 6.27 -26.63 -11.43
N TYR A 397 6.85 -26.80 -10.24
CA TYR A 397 8.07 -27.58 -10.09
C TYR A 397 7.83 -29.05 -10.37
N SER A 398 8.60 -29.61 -11.31
CA SER A 398 8.46 -30.99 -11.78
C SER A 398 9.55 -31.94 -11.28
N GLY A 399 10.43 -31.48 -10.39
CA GLY A 399 11.50 -32.27 -9.80
C GLY A 399 11.05 -33.07 -8.57
N SER A 400 11.97 -33.25 -7.59
CA SER A 400 11.70 -34.06 -6.39
C SER A 400 10.63 -33.41 -5.49
N ASP A 401 9.85 -34.23 -4.80
CA ASP A 401 8.77 -33.79 -3.92
C ASP A 401 9.23 -32.91 -2.75
N ALA A 402 10.53 -32.91 -2.44
CA ALA A 402 11.10 -32.08 -1.36
C ALA A 402 10.94 -30.56 -1.58
N LYS A 403 10.62 -30.10 -2.80
CA LYS A 403 10.48 -28.67 -3.13
C LYS A 403 9.10 -28.28 -3.64
N LYS A 404 8.10 -29.12 -3.46
CA LYS A 404 6.69 -28.83 -3.75
C LYS A 404 5.80 -29.47 -2.69
N GLU A 405 4.63 -28.90 -2.48
CA GLU A 405 3.61 -29.42 -1.55
C GLU A 405 4.15 -29.71 -0.15
N GLN A 406 4.91 -28.75 0.38
CA GLN A 406 5.55 -28.86 1.70
C GLN A 406 4.87 -28.00 2.75
N MET A 407 4.70 -28.54 3.96
CA MET A 407 4.41 -27.77 5.15
C MET A 407 5.73 -27.23 5.72
N ILE A 408 5.90 -25.93 5.74
CA ILE A 408 7.15 -25.26 6.13
C ILE A 408 7.08 -24.78 7.57
N LYS A 409 8.10 -25.09 8.35
CA LYS A 409 8.26 -24.64 9.74
C LYS A 409 9.42 -23.66 9.86
N TYR A 410 9.23 -22.66 10.73
CA TYR A 410 10.21 -21.58 10.96
C TYR A 410 10.84 -21.63 12.35
N ASP A 411 10.48 -22.61 13.17
CA ASP A 411 10.98 -22.79 14.52
C ASP A 411 12.45 -23.25 14.58
N ASN A 412 13.02 -23.35 15.78
CA ASN A 412 14.42 -23.75 15.97
C ASN A 412 14.75 -25.17 15.48
N SER A 413 13.77 -26.04 15.34
CA SER A 413 13.97 -27.39 14.80
C SER A 413 14.18 -27.44 13.28
N SER A 414 13.78 -26.36 12.57
CA SER A 414 13.89 -26.26 11.12
C SER A 414 15.32 -25.93 10.70
N VAL A 415 16.05 -26.93 10.20
CA VAL A 415 17.45 -26.77 9.79
C VAL A 415 17.64 -25.92 8.53
N THR A 416 16.61 -25.73 7.72
CA THR A 416 16.71 -25.00 6.45
C THR A 416 15.99 -23.66 6.49
N ASP A 417 14.80 -23.61 7.09
CA ASP A 417 13.93 -22.43 7.07
C ASP A 417 13.93 -21.66 8.40
N GLY A 418 14.46 -22.25 9.49
CA GLY A 418 14.62 -21.59 10.79
C GLY A 418 15.88 -20.75 10.90
N LYS A 419 16.03 -20.04 12.02
CA LYS A 419 17.16 -19.13 12.32
C LYS A 419 18.54 -19.82 12.27
N HIS A 420 18.62 -21.11 12.54
CA HIS A 420 19.85 -21.89 12.58
C HIS A 420 20.06 -22.73 11.30
N SER A 421 19.66 -22.21 10.17
CA SER A 421 19.89 -22.85 8.89
C SER A 421 21.37 -23.25 8.73
N SER A 422 21.59 -24.53 8.57
CA SER A 422 22.94 -25.11 8.37
C SER A 422 23.54 -24.79 6.99
N SER A 423 22.80 -24.10 6.13
CA SER A 423 23.25 -23.72 4.79
C SER A 423 24.34 -22.64 4.76
N GLY A 424 24.79 -22.15 5.92
CA GLY A 424 25.79 -21.09 6.03
C GLY A 424 25.27 -19.69 5.68
N ASN A 425 24.02 -19.55 5.29
CA ASN A 425 23.40 -18.27 4.99
C ASN A 425 22.55 -17.82 6.19
N VAL A 426 23.16 -17.02 7.04
CA VAL A 426 22.57 -16.53 8.31
C VAL A 426 21.40 -15.57 8.12
N ASN A 427 21.05 -15.19 6.89
CA ASN A 427 20.04 -14.18 6.59
C ASN A 427 18.76 -14.74 5.92
N ASN A 428 18.71 -16.06 5.63
CA ASN A 428 17.59 -16.65 4.90
C ASN A 428 16.57 -17.31 5.83
N TYR A 429 16.08 -16.57 6.80
CA TYR A 429 15.03 -16.97 7.72
C TYR A 429 14.07 -15.80 8.02
N PRO A 430 12.81 -16.04 8.38
CA PRO A 430 11.88 -14.95 8.71
C PRO A 430 12.15 -14.43 10.13
N ALA A 431 12.79 -13.27 10.28
CA ALA A 431 13.15 -12.74 11.61
C ALA A 431 11.96 -12.56 12.55
N THR A 432 10.76 -12.40 12.03
CA THR A 432 9.51 -12.28 12.81
C THR A 432 8.75 -13.59 12.96
N GLY A 433 9.20 -14.67 12.30
CA GLY A 433 8.46 -15.95 12.19
C GLY A 433 7.31 -15.90 11.18
N TYR A 434 7.19 -14.82 10.40
CA TYR A 434 6.19 -14.63 9.36
C TYR A 434 6.82 -14.09 8.09
N VAL A 435 6.21 -14.43 6.93
CA VAL A 435 6.57 -13.87 5.63
C VAL A 435 5.31 -13.35 4.93
N ILE A 436 5.49 -12.42 3.98
CA ILE A 436 4.38 -11.96 3.12
C ILE A 436 4.13 -12.97 2.01
N THR A 437 2.84 -13.30 1.75
CA THR A 437 2.44 -14.21 0.67
C THR A 437 1.43 -13.62 -0.30
N LYS A 438 1.09 -12.34 -0.15
CA LYS A 438 0.07 -11.64 -0.93
C LYS A 438 0.19 -11.86 -2.44
N TYR A 439 1.43 -11.87 -2.95
CA TYR A 439 1.72 -11.98 -4.38
C TYR A 439 2.15 -13.38 -4.81
N VAL A 440 2.12 -14.36 -3.90
CA VAL A 440 2.53 -15.73 -4.19
C VAL A 440 1.37 -16.50 -4.80
N HIS A 441 1.60 -17.10 -5.96
CA HIS A 441 0.68 -18.03 -6.62
C HIS A 441 1.02 -19.48 -6.24
N ASP A 442 0.04 -20.36 -6.23
CA ASP A 442 0.21 -21.79 -5.95
C ASP A 442 1.17 -22.51 -6.93
N ASP A 443 1.28 -22.00 -8.15
CA ASP A 443 2.20 -22.50 -9.17
C ASP A 443 3.59 -21.86 -9.14
N ASP A 444 3.78 -20.76 -8.40
CA ASP A 444 5.10 -20.11 -8.32
C ASP A 444 6.14 -21.09 -7.75
N ALA A 445 7.25 -21.24 -8.45
CA ALA A 445 8.40 -22.03 -8.02
C ALA A 445 9.70 -21.49 -8.61
N PHE A 446 10.76 -21.48 -7.79
CA PHE A 446 12.10 -21.01 -8.18
C PHE A 446 13.02 -22.14 -8.58
N SER A 447 12.65 -23.38 -8.27
CA SER A 447 13.46 -24.57 -8.50
C SER A 447 13.39 -25.06 -9.94
N SER A 448 14.49 -25.62 -10.46
CA SER A 448 14.54 -26.31 -11.75
C SER A 448 14.58 -27.82 -11.52
N PRO A 449 13.94 -28.66 -12.36
CA PRO A 449 13.24 -28.28 -13.59
C PRO A 449 11.79 -27.81 -13.41
N GLY A 450 11.29 -27.04 -14.36
CA GLY A 450 9.87 -26.72 -14.52
C GLY A 450 9.32 -25.54 -13.73
N GLY A 451 10.08 -25.01 -12.76
CA GLY A 451 9.61 -23.86 -11.98
C GLY A 451 9.36 -22.62 -12.83
N ILE A 452 8.19 -22.03 -12.68
CA ILE A 452 7.78 -20.76 -13.33
C ILE A 452 7.26 -19.78 -12.28
N LEU A 453 7.19 -18.51 -12.66
CA LEU A 453 6.49 -17.47 -11.91
C LEU A 453 5.32 -16.98 -12.75
N MET A 454 4.14 -16.94 -12.15
CA MET A 454 2.99 -16.30 -12.77
C MET A 454 3.21 -14.80 -12.93
N GLU A 455 2.70 -14.19 -14.01
CA GLU A 455 2.76 -12.73 -14.20
C GLU A 455 1.99 -12.03 -13.07
N LYS A 456 2.58 -10.98 -12.49
CA LYS A 456 1.97 -10.21 -11.40
C LYS A 456 1.68 -8.79 -11.85
N PHE A 457 0.65 -8.22 -11.21
CA PHE A 457 0.22 -6.86 -11.43
C PHE A 457 0.22 -6.10 -10.10
N PHE A 458 0.78 -4.91 -10.11
CA PHE A 458 0.77 -4.03 -8.95
C PHE A 458 -0.26 -2.91 -9.15
N PRO A 459 -1.25 -2.77 -8.26
CA PRO A 459 -2.19 -1.65 -8.32
C PRO A 459 -1.53 -0.38 -7.78
N ILE A 460 -1.35 0.64 -8.62
CA ILE A 460 -0.95 1.97 -8.15
C ILE A 460 -2.10 2.61 -7.39
N ILE A 461 -3.32 2.44 -7.91
CA ILE A 461 -4.56 2.82 -7.23
C ILE A 461 -5.69 1.89 -7.66
N ARG A 462 -6.52 1.47 -6.71
CA ARG A 462 -7.63 0.54 -6.94
C ARG A 462 -8.91 1.00 -6.23
N TYR A 463 -10.05 0.46 -6.66
CA TYR A 463 -11.36 0.93 -6.26
C TYR A 463 -11.63 0.81 -4.75
N ALA A 464 -11.10 -0.22 -4.08
CA ALA A 464 -11.18 -0.34 -2.63
C ALA A 464 -10.62 0.89 -1.90
N GLU A 465 -9.56 1.52 -2.45
CA GLU A 465 -9.02 2.75 -1.86
C GLU A 465 -10.00 3.91 -1.95
N ILE A 466 -10.69 4.06 -3.08
CA ILE A 466 -11.70 5.10 -3.27
C ILE A 466 -12.84 4.92 -2.28
N LEU A 467 -13.33 3.69 -2.09
CA LEU A 467 -14.41 3.39 -1.16
C LEU A 467 -14.02 3.69 0.31
N LEU A 468 -12.82 3.28 0.73
CA LEU A 468 -12.32 3.56 2.08
C LEU A 468 -12.00 5.04 2.27
N ALA A 469 -11.50 5.73 1.24
CA ALA A 469 -11.27 7.17 1.26
C ALA A 469 -12.57 7.96 1.38
N TYR A 470 -13.62 7.54 0.67
CA TYR A 470 -14.96 8.12 0.76
C TYR A 470 -15.54 7.96 2.16
N SER A 471 -15.45 6.74 2.71
CA SER A 471 -15.92 6.45 4.08
C SER A 471 -15.20 7.29 5.12
N GLU A 472 -13.88 7.48 4.98
CA GLU A 472 -13.07 8.32 5.86
C GLU A 472 -13.47 9.79 5.75
N ALA A 473 -13.60 10.29 4.54
CA ALA A 473 -13.95 11.68 4.29
C ALA A 473 -15.33 12.03 4.87
N LEU A 474 -16.33 11.20 4.60
CA LEU A 474 -17.68 11.40 5.15
C LEU A 474 -17.70 11.31 6.69
N ASN A 475 -16.95 10.36 7.28
CA ASN A 475 -16.95 10.21 8.73
C ASN A 475 -16.39 11.42 9.47
N ASN A 476 -15.44 12.14 8.86
CA ASN A 476 -14.78 13.28 9.48
C ASN A 476 -15.49 14.62 9.20
N LEU A 477 -16.51 14.66 8.34
CA LEU A 477 -17.32 15.87 8.09
C LEU A 477 -18.14 16.27 9.31
N GLN A 478 -18.11 17.58 9.65
CA GLN A 478 -18.91 18.19 10.71
C GLN A 478 -20.10 18.97 10.13
N GLY A 479 -19.95 19.53 8.94
CA GLY A 479 -20.97 20.29 8.23
C GLY A 479 -21.55 19.58 7.02
N SER A 480 -22.37 20.32 6.25
CA SER A 480 -22.90 19.89 4.95
C SER A 480 -22.42 20.87 3.88
N TYR A 481 -21.98 20.36 2.74
CA TYR A 481 -21.37 21.15 1.68
C TYR A 481 -21.83 20.69 0.31
N SER A 482 -22.04 21.68 -0.59
CA SER A 482 -22.24 21.45 -2.02
C SER A 482 -20.90 21.69 -2.75
N ILE A 483 -20.39 20.68 -3.42
CA ILE A 483 -19.11 20.70 -4.14
C ILE A 483 -19.38 20.50 -5.63
N GLU A 484 -18.95 21.45 -6.44
CA GLU A 484 -19.06 21.37 -7.90
C GLU A 484 -17.79 20.77 -8.50
N LEU A 485 -17.91 19.67 -9.25
CA LEU A 485 -16.84 19.05 -10.01
C LEU A 485 -17.32 18.72 -11.43
N LYS A 486 -16.38 18.68 -12.38
CA LYS A 486 -16.66 18.17 -13.73
C LYS A 486 -16.71 16.64 -13.71
N GLY A 487 -17.78 16.08 -14.21
CA GLY A 487 -17.91 14.64 -14.45
C GLY A 487 -17.05 14.16 -15.62
N SER A 488 -17.05 12.85 -15.85
CA SER A 488 -16.28 12.22 -16.95
C SER A 488 -16.75 12.67 -18.34
N ASN A 489 -18.01 13.07 -18.48
CA ASN A 489 -18.61 13.64 -19.70
C ASN A 489 -18.32 15.14 -19.89
N GLY A 490 -17.60 15.80 -18.95
CA GLY A 490 -17.28 17.21 -18.97
C GLY A 490 -18.36 18.14 -18.42
N GLU A 491 -19.54 17.62 -18.04
CA GLU A 491 -20.61 18.41 -17.41
C GLU A 491 -20.31 18.66 -15.94
N THR A 492 -20.70 19.81 -15.44
CA THR A 492 -20.59 20.12 -14.01
C THR A 492 -21.68 19.39 -13.24
N LYS A 493 -21.27 18.63 -12.21
CA LYS A 493 -22.14 17.96 -11.25
C LYS A 493 -21.92 18.53 -9.86
N VAL A 494 -22.99 18.68 -9.10
CA VAL A 494 -22.97 19.07 -7.69
C VAL A 494 -23.02 17.82 -6.84
N TYR A 495 -22.09 17.70 -5.90
CA TYR A 495 -22.02 16.64 -4.90
C TYR A 495 -22.40 17.21 -3.54
N GLU A 496 -23.43 16.61 -2.93
CA GLU A 496 -23.92 17.01 -1.61
C GLU A 496 -23.31 16.11 -0.55
N GLU A 497 -22.38 16.67 0.21
CA GLU A 497 -21.56 15.90 1.15
C GLU A 497 -21.83 16.31 2.60
N SER A 498 -22.08 15.32 3.41
CA SER A 498 -22.25 15.43 4.86
C SER A 498 -21.91 14.09 5.50
N ARG A 499 -21.74 14.04 6.83
CA ARG A 499 -21.60 12.77 7.55
C ARG A 499 -22.91 11.98 7.45
N ASP A 500 -22.91 10.97 6.60
CA ASP A 500 -24.04 10.09 6.32
C ASP A 500 -23.65 8.63 6.60
N ILE A 501 -24.22 8.07 7.66
CA ILE A 501 -23.94 6.68 8.11
C ILE A 501 -24.32 5.66 7.03
N TYR A 502 -25.40 5.90 6.28
CA TYR A 502 -25.82 4.99 5.22
C TYR A 502 -24.81 4.99 4.06
N LYS A 503 -24.39 6.16 3.57
CA LYS A 503 -23.35 6.29 2.54
C LYS A 503 -22.02 5.67 3.01
N ILE A 504 -21.64 5.88 4.28
CA ILE A 504 -20.44 5.29 4.88
C ILE A 504 -20.51 3.75 4.82
N LYS A 505 -21.63 3.16 5.26
CA LYS A 505 -21.83 1.70 5.20
C LYS A 505 -21.82 1.17 3.77
N GLN A 506 -22.45 1.86 2.84
CA GLN A 506 -22.45 1.45 1.42
C GLN A 506 -21.05 1.41 0.80
N ALA A 507 -20.15 2.26 1.23
CA ALA A 507 -18.77 2.27 0.75
C ALA A 507 -17.88 1.30 1.55
N PHE A 508 -18.01 1.26 2.88
CA PHE A 508 -17.13 0.48 3.76
C PHE A 508 -17.46 -1.01 3.78
N ASN A 509 -18.73 -1.37 3.95
CA ASN A 509 -19.12 -2.76 4.18
C ASN A 509 -18.78 -3.73 3.03
N PRO A 510 -18.89 -3.35 1.75
CA PRO A 510 -18.49 -4.24 0.67
C PRO A 510 -17.02 -4.71 0.74
N ILE A 511 -16.11 -3.91 1.34
CA ILE A 511 -14.72 -4.32 1.57
C ILE A 511 -14.67 -5.53 2.52
N ARG A 512 -15.44 -5.49 3.60
CA ARG A 512 -15.53 -6.56 4.59
C ARG A 512 -16.31 -7.77 4.05
N TYR A 513 -17.43 -7.52 3.39
CA TYR A 513 -18.25 -8.59 2.79
C TYR A 513 -17.48 -9.41 1.75
N ARG A 514 -16.64 -8.75 0.94
CA ARG A 514 -15.80 -9.43 -0.06
C ARG A 514 -14.93 -10.52 0.55
N VAL A 515 -14.49 -10.35 1.79
CA VAL A 515 -13.61 -11.29 2.50
C VAL A 515 -14.33 -12.12 3.56
N GLY A 516 -15.66 -12.13 3.53
CA GLY A 516 -16.50 -12.96 4.39
C GLY A 516 -16.71 -12.40 5.80
N LEU A 517 -16.32 -11.15 6.06
CA LEU A 517 -16.53 -10.51 7.36
C LEU A 517 -17.88 -9.79 7.44
N PRO A 518 -18.49 -9.68 8.64
CA PRO A 518 -19.69 -8.86 8.83
C PRO A 518 -19.39 -7.38 8.61
N GLY A 519 -20.41 -6.61 8.20
CA GLY A 519 -20.35 -5.16 8.10
C GLY A 519 -20.21 -4.47 9.45
N VAL A 520 -19.90 -3.16 9.45
CA VAL A 520 -19.85 -2.36 10.68
C VAL A 520 -21.24 -2.12 11.22
N LYS A 521 -21.36 -2.11 12.54
CA LYS A 521 -22.61 -1.89 13.27
C LYS A 521 -22.86 -0.39 13.48
N ASP A 522 -24.11 -0.03 13.80
CA ASP A 522 -24.49 1.37 14.04
C ASP A 522 -23.81 1.97 15.28
N ASP A 523 -23.61 1.18 16.33
CA ASP A 523 -22.90 1.58 17.54
C ASP A 523 -21.41 1.85 17.29
N GLU A 524 -20.78 1.11 16.38
CA GLU A 524 -19.39 1.35 15.95
C GLU A 524 -19.25 2.67 15.16
N LEU A 525 -20.30 3.12 14.49
CA LEU A 525 -20.38 4.39 13.77
C LEU A 525 -20.84 5.58 14.63
N ALA A 526 -21.26 5.34 15.88
CA ALA A 526 -21.75 6.39 16.77
C ALA A 526 -20.66 7.42 17.13
N SER A 527 -19.39 6.99 17.19
CA SER A 527 -18.24 7.83 17.45
C SER A 527 -17.39 8.03 16.18
N VAL A 528 -17.08 9.28 15.83
CA VAL A 528 -16.16 9.61 14.73
C VAL A 528 -14.79 8.98 14.98
N ASP A 529 -14.23 9.17 16.18
CA ASP A 529 -12.91 8.62 16.54
C ASP A 529 -12.93 7.08 16.63
N GLY A 530 -14.05 6.51 17.10
CA GLY A 530 -14.23 5.06 17.14
C GLY A 530 -14.18 4.45 15.77
N PHE A 531 -14.94 4.98 14.83
CA PHE A 531 -14.93 4.49 13.45
C PHE A 531 -13.61 4.77 12.73
N ASN A 532 -12.95 5.91 13.00
CA ASN A 532 -11.62 6.18 12.45
C ASN A 532 -10.61 5.08 12.84
N LYS A 533 -10.65 4.53 14.05
CA LYS A 533 -9.80 3.40 14.46
C LYS A 533 -10.11 2.12 13.68
N ILE A 534 -11.39 1.82 13.49
CA ILE A 534 -11.84 0.67 12.68
C ILE A 534 -11.36 0.84 11.24
N LEU A 535 -11.56 2.01 10.64
CA LEU A 535 -11.13 2.33 9.29
C LEU A 535 -9.59 2.27 9.13
N GLN A 536 -8.85 2.79 10.10
CA GLN A 536 -7.38 2.72 10.10
C GLN A 536 -6.88 1.28 10.13
N ARG A 537 -7.51 0.41 10.92
CA ARG A 537 -7.23 -1.02 10.97
C ARG A 537 -7.61 -1.70 9.65
N GLU A 538 -8.79 -1.40 9.11
CA GLU A 538 -9.26 -1.96 7.84
C GLU A 538 -8.31 -1.60 6.70
N ARG A 539 -7.87 -0.33 6.63
CA ARG A 539 -6.88 0.10 5.62
C ARG A 539 -5.53 -0.60 5.78
N ALA A 540 -5.06 -0.80 7.02
CA ALA A 540 -3.79 -1.50 7.28
C ALA A 540 -3.83 -2.95 6.78
N ILE A 541 -4.94 -3.66 7.00
CA ILE A 541 -5.12 -5.05 6.54
C ILE A 541 -5.31 -5.10 5.02
N GLU A 542 -6.20 -4.26 4.50
CA GLU A 542 -6.59 -4.25 3.08
C GLU A 542 -5.42 -3.91 2.16
N PHE A 543 -4.61 -2.91 2.55
CA PHE A 543 -3.50 -2.40 1.74
C PHE A 543 -2.13 -2.89 2.20
N LEU A 544 -2.06 -3.97 2.98
CA LEU A 544 -0.79 -4.56 3.39
C LEU A 544 0.11 -4.80 2.16
N TYR A 545 1.33 -4.28 2.19
CA TYR A 545 2.28 -4.33 1.08
C TYR A 545 1.79 -3.68 -0.24
N GLU A 546 1.01 -2.58 -0.13
CA GLU A 546 0.63 -1.73 -1.28
C GLU A 546 1.14 -0.28 -1.13
N ASN A 547 2.16 -0.04 -0.31
CA ASN A 547 2.79 1.28 -0.07
C ASN A 547 1.88 2.33 0.59
N GLN A 548 0.70 1.96 1.11
CA GLN A 548 -0.26 2.92 1.68
C GLN A 548 0.09 3.30 3.13
N ARG A 549 0.50 2.33 3.95
CA ARG A 549 0.72 2.51 5.39
C ARG A 549 1.70 3.63 5.73
N TYR A 550 2.78 3.77 4.94
CA TYR A 550 3.79 4.82 5.11
C TYR A 550 3.18 6.22 5.13
N TYR A 551 2.26 6.49 4.21
CA TYR A 551 1.57 7.77 4.10
C TYR A 551 0.40 7.88 5.08
N ASP A 552 -0.34 6.81 5.31
CA ASP A 552 -1.52 6.77 6.18
C ASP A 552 -1.17 7.14 7.64
N VAL A 553 -0.15 6.52 8.23
CA VAL A 553 0.24 6.83 9.62
C VAL A 553 0.76 8.25 9.80
N ARG A 554 1.36 8.82 8.74
CA ARG A 554 1.84 10.22 8.76
C ARG A 554 0.69 11.20 8.61
N ARG A 555 -0.17 11.04 7.60
CA ARG A 555 -1.29 11.95 7.36
C ARG A 555 -2.29 11.98 8.52
N TRP A 556 -2.47 10.86 9.23
CA TRP A 556 -3.28 10.81 10.44
C TRP A 556 -2.58 11.42 11.66
N GLY A 557 -1.28 11.64 11.61
CA GLY A 557 -0.48 12.12 12.72
C GLY A 557 -0.33 11.09 13.84
N ILE A 558 -0.30 9.79 13.51
CA ILE A 558 -0.14 8.67 14.45
C ILE A 558 1.17 7.92 14.25
N TYR A 559 2.08 8.46 13.46
CA TYR A 559 3.35 7.80 13.15
C TYR A 559 4.15 7.42 14.40
N GLU A 560 4.31 8.37 15.33
CA GLU A 560 5.03 8.15 16.58
C GLU A 560 4.41 7.02 17.40
N GLU A 561 3.07 7.00 17.49
CA GLU A 561 2.33 5.97 18.20
C GLU A 561 2.48 4.61 17.51
N SER A 562 2.45 4.59 16.19
CA SER A 562 2.55 3.34 15.41
C SER A 562 3.94 2.70 15.49
N GLU A 563 5.00 3.51 15.67
CA GLU A 563 6.41 3.07 15.64
C GLU A 563 7.08 2.98 17.02
N LYS A 564 6.40 3.41 18.10
CA LYS A 564 7.01 3.41 19.44
C LYS A 564 7.27 2.03 20.03
N GLU A 565 6.50 1.02 19.59
CA GLU A 565 6.65 -0.34 20.09
C GLU A 565 7.80 -1.05 19.40
N ALA A 566 8.56 -1.83 20.18
CA ALA A 566 9.58 -2.69 19.60
C ALA A 566 8.93 -3.71 18.64
N ILE A 567 9.62 -4.04 17.56
CA ILE A 567 9.15 -5.07 16.65
C ILE A 567 9.12 -6.42 17.37
N GLN A 568 7.97 -7.07 17.31
CA GLN A 568 7.77 -8.40 17.85
C GLN A 568 7.57 -9.43 16.74
N GLY A 569 7.91 -10.67 17.05
CA GLY A 569 7.72 -11.85 16.24
C GLY A 569 7.73 -13.11 17.11
N MET A 570 7.64 -14.27 16.51
CA MET A 570 7.73 -15.56 17.21
C MET A 570 9.15 -15.78 17.78
N ASP A 571 9.27 -16.56 18.85
CA ASP A 571 10.58 -16.91 19.44
C ASP A 571 11.30 -17.97 18.60
N LEU A 572 12.10 -17.51 17.64
CA LEU A 572 12.87 -18.37 16.75
C LEU A 572 14.00 -19.16 17.44
N SER A 573 14.24 -18.91 18.72
CA SER A 573 15.21 -19.70 19.51
C SER A 573 14.62 -20.99 20.10
N LYS A 574 13.31 -21.18 19.93
CA LYS A 574 12.53 -22.28 20.52
C LYS A 574 11.93 -23.16 19.44
N ASP A 575 11.72 -24.40 19.79
CA ASP A 575 10.90 -25.33 19.01
C ASP A 575 9.41 -25.05 19.26
N GLU A 576 8.54 -25.49 18.34
CA GLU A 576 7.08 -25.28 18.46
C GLU A 576 6.52 -25.74 19.82
N MET A 577 6.98 -26.88 20.35
CA MET A 577 6.52 -27.42 21.64
C MET A 577 7.21 -26.82 22.86
N SER A 578 8.19 -25.92 22.68
CA SER A 578 8.97 -25.36 23.79
C SER A 578 8.89 -23.85 23.93
N GLY A 579 8.06 -23.17 23.13
CA GLY A 579 7.84 -21.75 23.28
C GLY A 579 7.96 -20.90 22.02
N TYR A 580 8.07 -21.48 20.82
CA TYR A 580 8.16 -20.75 19.56
C TYR A 580 7.01 -19.72 19.39
N PHE A 581 5.78 -20.09 19.74
CA PHE A 581 4.59 -19.24 19.56
C PHE A 581 4.45 -18.12 20.58
N TYR A 582 5.44 -17.88 21.44
CA TYR A 582 5.49 -16.70 22.29
C TYR A 582 6.03 -15.51 21.53
N PRO A 583 5.26 -14.41 21.41
CA PRO A 583 5.80 -13.19 20.83
C PRO A 583 6.92 -12.63 21.69
N VAL A 584 8.05 -12.39 21.07
CA VAL A 584 9.24 -11.77 21.69
C VAL A 584 9.67 -10.57 20.89
N VAL A 585 10.43 -9.66 21.51
CA VAL A 585 11.12 -8.61 20.76
C VAL A 585 12.15 -9.28 19.85
N VAL A 586 12.06 -8.98 18.57
CA VAL A 586 12.94 -9.58 17.56
C VAL A 586 14.38 -9.14 17.81
N ASP A 587 15.28 -10.11 18.04
CA ASP A 587 16.72 -9.87 18.16
C ASP A 587 17.38 -9.91 16.78
N HIS A 588 17.52 -8.72 16.17
CA HIS A 588 18.19 -8.59 14.88
C HIS A 588 19.04 -7.31 14.85
N PRO A 589 20.24 -7.32 14.24
CA PRO A 589 21.14 -6.16 14.22
C PRO A 589 20.51 -4.86 13.74
N TRP A 590 19.58 -4.94 12.79
CA TRP A 590 18.92 -3.80 12.16
C TRP A 590 17.82 -3.17 13.00
N ILE A 591 17.27 -3.87 13.99
CA ILE A 591 16.17 -3.36 14.84
C ILE A 591 16.60 -2.24 15.76
N ARG A 592 17.86 -2.21 16.19
CA ARG A 592 18.37 -1.24 17.16
C ARG A 592 18.31 0.21 16.70
N HIS A 593 18.11 0.46 15.41
CA HIS A 593 18.14 1.80 14.81
C HIS A 593 16.76 2.36 14.46
N ARG A 594 15.67 1.60 14.64
CA ARG A 594 14.32 2.03 14.22
C ARG A 594 13.79 3.25 14.98
N ALA A 595 14.30 3.51 16.20
CA ALA A 595 13.96 4.70 16.99
C ALA A 595 14.47 6.03 16.39
N VAL A 596 15.34 5.98 15.37
CA VAL A 596 16.00 7.15 14.78
C VAL A 596 15.19 7.78 13.64
N SER A 597 14.13 7.14 13.16
CA SER A 597 13.30 7.67 12.06
C SER A 597 12.50 8.94 12.41
N TYR A 598 12.61 9.39 13.67
CA TYR A 598 12.02 10.62 14.20
C TYR A 598 12.51 11.89 13.51
N THR A 599 13.74 11.88 13.01
CA THR A 599 14.37 13.04 12.39
C THR A 599 13.81 13.37 11.00
N HIS A 600 13.15 12.43 10.32
CA HIS A 600 12.67 12.67 8.96
C HIS A 600 11.42 13.57 8.87
N LEU A 601 10.59 13.63 9.93
CA LEU A 601 9.49 14.61 9.99
C LEU A 601 10.03 16.04 10.19
N ARG A 602 11.20 16.20 10.85
CA ARG A 602 11.85 17.50 11.06
C ARG A 602 12.77 17.92 9.92
N ALA A 603 13.21 17.01 9.06
CA ALA A 603 14.05 17.32 7.90
C ALA A 603 13.40 18.30 6.91
N HIS A 604 12.09 18.50 7.02
CA HIS A 604 11.35 19.49 6.25
C HIS A 604 11.42 20.92 6.83
N GLU A 605 11.98 21.07 8.05
CA GLU A 605 11.99 22.38 8.74
C GLU A 605 13.11 23.32 8.27
N THR A 606 14.06 22.86 7.48
CA THR A 606 15.20 23.70 7.08
C THR A 606 15.23 23.96 5.59
N ASP A 607 15.01 25.22 5.20
CA ASP A 607 15.26 25.76 3.84
C ASP A 607 16.74 25.70 3.41
N GLN A 608 17.62 25.11 4.25
CA GLN A 608 19.08 25.12 4.07
C GLN A 608 19.59 24.08 3.07
N TYR A 609 18.75 23.22 2.53
CA TYR A 609 19.16 22.11 1.66
C TYR A 609 18.59 22.16 0.22
N LEU A 610 18.28 23.36 -0.25
CA LEU A 610 17.92 23.59 -1.66
C LEU A 610 19.11 24.05 -2.48
#